data_54d709b87c823a538cf7d761b1c1c260
#
_entry.id   54d709b87c823a538cf7d761b1c1c260
#
_cell.length_a   1.000
_cell.length_b   1.000
_cell.length_c   1.000
_cell.angle_alpha   90.00
_cell.angle_beta   90.00
_cell.angle_gamma   90.00
#
_symmetry.space_group_name_H-M   'P 1'
#
loop_
_entity.id
_entity.type
_entity.pdbx_description
1 polymer ?
#
loop_
_entity_poly.entity_id
_entity_poly.type
_entity_poly.pdbx_seq_one_letter_code
_entity_poly.pdbx_strand_id
1 'polypeptide(L)'
;RECFKFANDGFVLNKDKYVSLGYSEEAAEMFYMIKYNCVFKDMPFEYSEGKKEVYLNCNNVYISKLTDQRVGMHVMDYRDGKLVIDGSFRQVFDLEDFELYVQFGDKRQVLTNTDRYSLTKYFGISAYKKFTFHLELELDPENPQQTVAFFARYKDSIIPLKLSFLHHWSKFTIKPKNSYWRFNKYVAYIDNSSTIVICHASAMDTFKRELKFLPYVFMESKRSFITRIQYWLTRPFFKNKKIWLMYDKLYKGGDSCEYLYRYCADKKDGISRYYIIDKNTSDYKRLKADGLKPVKNRSFKHKMLFLNTDIALITNSNVFPFNGYSMDRSRFIRGLCNFPSMCLQHGLSVQKCAMAQQRIVDNTQMYFLASKYEYKNLSNHVYNYQDFDILKMTGIGRYDGLINNDKKQILLSPTWRMYNAMPVTTSEGEQRAYNPEFKHTTYYKIYNDLINNKKLINTAKRTGYKIKYVLHPILSSQVNDFIPDPYVEVVSSVGDFNYETAFQESSLMVTDYSGVQFDFAYMKKPLVYFHPSQLPAHYDDGGFFYDTMGFGEICTESDQLVDLLCEYMENGCKMKPKYVERVEDFYQFDDHNNCERIYNEIIKYQQQVNKDKLK
;
A
#
# COMPACT_ATOMS: atom_id res chain seq x y z
N ARG A 1 -17.40 3.01 -24.31
CA ARG A 1 -17.67 1.75 -25.05
C ARG A 1 -16.41 0.92 -25.33
N GLU A 2 -15.33 1.49 -25.85
CA GLU A 2 -14.08 0.74 -26.15
C GLU A 2 -13.40 0.17 -24.89
N CYS A 3 -13.40 0.89 -23.78
CA CYS A 3 -12.80 0.39 -22.53
C CYS A 3 -13.57 -0.79 -21.94
N PHE A 4 -14.85 -0.93 -22.24
CA PHE A 4 -15.63 -2.08 -21.82
C PHE A 4 -15.37 -3.33 -22.69
N LYS A 5 -14.87 -3.17 -23.92
CA LYS A 5 -14.39 -4.30 -24.75
C LYS A 5 -13.16 -4.96 -24.14
N PHE A 6 -12.30 -4.20 -23.47
CA PHE A 6 -11.13 -4.74 -22.75
C PHE A 6 -11.47 -5.35 -21.37
N ALA A 7 -12.62 -4.98 -20.79
CA ALA A 7 -13.04 -5.55 -19.50
C ALA A 7 -13.64 -6.95 -19.62
N ASN A 8 -13.63 -7.52 -20.85
CA ASN A 8 -13.78 -8.93 -21.01
C ASN A 8 -15.13 -9.54 -21.37
N ASP A 9 -15.07 -10.78 -21.80
CA ASP A 9 -16.17 -11.75 -22.00
C ASP A 9 -17.21 -11.73 -20.87
N GLY A 10 -16.81 -11.36 -19.64
CA GLY A 10 -17.71 -11.10 -18.54
C GLY A 10 -18.66 -9.90 -18.71
N PHE A 11 -18.35 -8.95 -19.60
CA PHE A 11 -19.25 -7.82 -19.91
C PHE A 11 -20.40 -8.28 -20.79
N VAL A 12 -20.10 -8.94 -21.87
CA VAL A 12 -21.09 -9.48 -22.82
C VAL A 12 -22.02 -10.46 -22.10
N LEU A 13 -21.46 -11.40 -21.33
CA LEU A 13 -22.21 -12.37 -20.53
C LEU A 13 -23.15 -11.72 -19.49
N ASN A 14 -22.77 -10.61 -18.85
CA ASN A 14 -23.63 -9.94 -17.88
C ASN A 14 -24.73 -9.09 -18.56
N LYS A 15 -24.40 -8.40 -19.66
CA LYS A 15 -25.40 -7.67 -20.46
C LYS A 15 -26.45 -8.63 -21.00
N ASP A 16 -26.03 -9.70 -21.65
CA ASP A 16 -26.90 -10.72 -22.22
C ASP A 16 -27.78 -11.38 -21.16
N LYS A 17 -27.24 -11.57 -19.94
CA LYS A 17 -28.03 -12.07 -18.82
C LYS A 17 -29.17 -11.12 -18.46
N TYR A 18 -28.97 -9.81 -18.41
CA TYR A 18 -30.03 -8.85 -18.11
C TYR A 18 -31.04 -8.76 -19.26
N VAL A 19 -30.58 -8.80 -20.51
CA VAL A 19 -31.45 -8.84 -21.69
C VAL A 19 -32.29 -10.11 -21.69
N SER A 20 -31.72 -11.27 -21.34
CA SER A 20 -32.48 -12.54 -21.23
C SER A 20 -33.54 -12.54 -20.12
N LEU A 21 -33.41 -11.64 -19.13
CA LEU A 21 -34.41 -11.40 -18.08
C LEU A 21 -35.49 -10.39 -18.51
N GLY A 22 -35.49 -9.93 -19.76
CA GLY A 22 -36.51 -9.05 -20.32
C GLY A 22 -36.20 -7.55 -20.17
N TYR A 23 -35.00 -7.16 -19.76
CA TYR A 23 -34.58 -5.76 -19.73
C TYR A 23 -34.15 -5.29 -21.13
N SER A 24 -34.37 -4.00 -21.44
CA SER A 24 -33.80 -3.41 -22.65
C SER A 24 -32.27 -3.40 -22.63
N GLU A 25 -31.64 -3.36 -23.80
CA GLU A 25 -30.18 -3.27 -23.90
C GLU A 25 -29.62 -2.06 -23.14
N GLU A 26 -30.31 -0.92 -23.23
CA GLU A 26 -29.92 0.31 -22.51
C GLU A 26 -30.00 0.13 -21.01
N ALA A 27 -31.10 -0.47 -20.48
CA ALA A 27 -31.22 -0.75 -19.06
C ALA A 27 -30.15 -1.76 -18.58
N ALA A 28 -29.85 -2.79 -19.37
CA ALA A 28 -28.81 -3.77 -19.10
C ALA A 28 -27.42 -3.12 -19.05
N GLU A 29 -27.14 -2.20 -19.98
CA GLU A 29 -25.89 -1.42 -20.00
C GLU A 29 -25.79 -0.51 -18.77
N MET A 30 -26.86 0.17 -18.36
CA MET A 30 -26.88 1.01 -17.16
C MET A 30 -26.67 0.20 -15.88
N PHE A 31 -27.30 -0.96 -15.70
CA PHE A 31 -27.03 -1.85 -14.57
C PHE A 31 -25.55 -2.23 -14.48
N TYR A 32 -24.95 -2.50 -15.63
CA TYR A 32 -23.56 -2.83 -15.71
C TYR A 32 -22.67 -1.64 -15.35
N MET A 33 -22.95 -0.45 -15.89
CA MET A 33 -22.23 0.77 -15.59
C MET A 33 -22.29 1.13 -14.11
N ILE A 34 -23.42 0.97 -13.43
CA ILE A 34 -23.55 1.16 -11.98
C ILE A 34 -22.67 0.18 -11.22
N LYS A 35 -22.65 -1.09 -11.63
CA LYS A 35 -21.79 -2.10 -11.01
C LYS A 35 -20.32 -1.73 -11.04
N TYR A 36 -19.87 -1.08 -12.11
CA TYR A 36 -18.49 -0.61 -12.27
C TYR A 36 -18.28 0.87 -11.90
N ASN A 37 -19.27 1.47 -11.21
CA ASN A 37 -19.20 2.83 -10.68
C ASN A 37 -18.98 3.92 -11.75
N CYS A 38 -19.52 3.76 -12.92
CA CYS A 38 -19.52 4.80 -13.94
C CYS A 38 -20.46 5.94 -13.55
N VAL A 39 -20.07 7.18 -13.87
CA VAL A 39 -20.92 8.36 -13.65
C VAL A 39 -21.85 8.53 -14.83
N PHE A 40 -23.10 8.76 -14.52
CA PHE A 40 -24.11 9.14 -15.50
C PHE A 40 -24.21 10.66 -15.52
N LYS A 41 -23.65 11.28 -16.54
CA LYS A 41 -23.92 12.66 -16.87
C LYS A 41 -25.20 12.71 -17.70
N ASP A 42 -26.05 13.69 -17.44
CA ASP A 42 -27.25 14.02 -18.22
C ASP A 42 -28.35 12.93 -18.22
N MET A 43 -28.39 12.09 -17.20
CA MET A 43 -29.46 11.12 -17.06
C MET A 43 -30.68 11.71 -16.35
N PRO A 44 -31.91 11.36 -16.78
CA PRO A 44 -33.12 11.82 -16.11
C PRO A 44 -33.25 11.16 -14.74
N PHE A 45 -33.26 11.99 -13.70
CA PHE A 45 -33.59 11.57 -12.34
C PHE A 45 -35.04 11.88 -12.06
N GLU A 46 -35.71 10.97 -11.43
CA GLU A 46 -37.07 11.12 -10.98
C GLU A 46 -37.10 11.23 -9.45
N TYR A 47 -37.60 12.35 -8.96
CA TYR A 47 -37.81 12.56 -7.53
C TYR A 47 -39.25 12.25 -7.16
N SER A 48 -39.43 11.33 -6.22
CA SER A 48 -40.75 10.98 -5.66
C SER A 48 -40.94 11.65 -4.31
N GLU A 49 -41.75 12.72 -4.24
CA GLU A 49 -42.08 13.41 -3.00
C GLU A 49 -42.75 12.49 -1.97
N GLY A 50 -43.67 11.66 -2.38
CA GLY A 50 -44.37 10.75 -1.48
C GLY A 50 -43.49 9.68 -0.85
N LYS A 51 -42.40 9.27 -1.52
CA LYS A 51 -41.43 8.29 -1.01
C LYS A 51 -40.17 8.95 -0.48
N LYS A 52 -39.99 10.26 -0.68
CA LYS A 52 -38.77 11.03 -0.35
C LYS A 52 -37.51 10.32 -0.87
N GLU A 53 -37.50 9.97 -2.13
CA GLU A 53 -36.46 9.17 -2.77
C GLU A 53 -36.15 9.69 -4.17
N VAL A 54 -34.87 9.60 -4.56
CA VAL A 54 -34.40 9.91 -5.92
C VAL A 54 -34.14 8.62 -6.65
N TYR A 55 -34.74 8.45 -7.81
CA TYR A 55 -34.61 7.28 -8.66
C TYR A 55 -33.86 7.60 -9.94
N LEU A 56 -33.03 6.67 -10.36
CA LEU A 56 -32.48 6.60 -11.71
C LEU A 56 -33.31 5.60 -12.50
N ASN A 57 -34.05 6.09 -13.48
CA ASN A 57 -34.91 5.28 -14.35
C ASN A 57 -34.37 5.26 -15.79
N CYS A 58 -34.58 4.15 -16.48
CA CYS A 58 -34.36 4.01 -17.91
C CYS A 58 -35.60 3.35 -18.52
N ASN A 59 -36.34 4.06 -19.39
CA ASN A 59 -37.52 3.56 -20.07
C ASN A 59 -38.52 2.89 -19.10
N ASN A 60 -38.87 3.54 -18.01
CA ASN A 60 -39.70 3.06 -16.92
C ASN A 60 -39.13 1.88 -16.12
N VAL A 61 -37.88 1.54 -16.32
CA VAL A 61 -37.18 0.54 -15.52
C VAL A 61 -36.43 1.22 -14.39
N TYR A 62 -36.70 0.81 -13.18
CA TYR A 62 -35.95 1.24 -12.00
C TYR A 62 -34.52 0.65 -12.02
N ILE A 63 -33.51 1.49 -12.07
CA ILE A 63 -32.09 1.08 -12.13
C ILE A 63 -31.43 1.18 -10.75
N SER A 64 -31.58 2.31 -10.07
CA SER A 64 -31.00 2.55 -8.75
C SER A 64 -31.73 3.69 -8.03
N LYS A 65 -31.56 3.78 -6.73
CA LYS A 65 -32.05 4.91 -5.93
C LYS A 65 -30.94 5.45 -5.02
N LEU A 66 -31.13 6.68 -4.56
CA LEU A 66 -30.14 7.37 -3.73
C LEU A 66 -29.83 6.58 -2.43
N THR A 67 -30.86 6.01 -1.79
CA THR A 67 -30.71 5.19 -0.56
C THR A 67 -30.00 3.85 -0.78
N ASP A 68 -29.81 3.38 -2.02
CA ASP A 68 -28.95 2.22 -2.33
C ASP A 68 -27.48 2.59 -2.23
N GLN A 69 -27.15 3.87 -2.37
CA GLN A 69 -25.79 4.37 -2.17
C GLN A 69 -25.48 4.41 -0.66
N ARG A 70 -24.27 4.02 -0.31
CA ARG A 70 -23.85 3.91 1.08
C ARG A 70 -22.68 4.83 1.37
N VAL A 71 -22.69 5.39 2.55
CA VAL A 71 -21.50 6.07 3.06
C VAL A 71 -20.48 5.03 3.46
N GLY A 72 -19.36 5.00 2.75
CA GLY A 72 -18.25 4.08 3.00
C GLY A 72 -17.37 4.58 4.14
N MET A 73 -17.27 3.81 5.20
CA MET A 73 -16.33 4.05 6.29
C MET A 73 -14.98 3.45 5.91
N HIS A 74 -13.95 4.29 5.75
CA HIS A 74 -12.59 3.88 5.43
C HIS A 74 -11.76 3.68 6.69
N VAL A 75 -11.67 4.74 7.49
CA VAL A 75 -10.96 4.74 8.77
C VAL A 75 -11.92 5.20 9.85
N MET A 76 -11.91 4.50 10.96
CA MET A 76 -12.46 4.95 12.23
C MET A 76 -11.37 4.79 13.29
N ASP A 77 -11.09 5.86 14.01
CA ASP A 77 -10.05 5.87 15.03
C ASP A 77 -10.43 6.82 16.18
N TYR A 78 -9.72 6.71 17.28
CA TYR A 78 -9.87 7.61 18.41
C TYR A 78 -8.50 8.17 18.79
N ARG A 79 -8.35 9.48 18.66
CA ARG A 79 -7.09 10.20 18.89
C ARG A 79 -7.38 11.54 19.56
N ASP A 80 -6.54 11.92 20.48
CA ASP A 80 -6.56 13.26 21.11
C ASP A 80 -7.95 13.66 21.64
N GLY A 81 -8.71 12.69 22.18
CA GLY A 81 -10.06 12.93 22.68
C GLY A 81 -11.15 12.93 21.61
N LYS A 82 -10.81 12.80 20.33
CA LYS A 82 -11.74 12.89 19.21
C LYS A 82 -11.97 11.54 18.53
N LEU A 83 -13.19 11.33 18.08
CA LEU A 83 -13.53 10.30 17.11
C LEU A 83 -13.15 10.80 15.71
N VAL A 84 -12.23 10.13 15.06
CA VAL A 84 -11.77 10.43 13.70
C VAL A 84 -12.44 9.48 12.72
N ILE A 85 -13.06 10.04 11.67
CA ILE A 85 -13.70 9.26 10.60
C ILE A 85 -13.24 9.79 9.24
N ASP A 86 -12.58 8.95 8.48
CA ASP A 86 -12.38 9.17 7.04
C ASP A 86 -13.41 8.32 6.28
N GLY A 87 -14.14 8.93 5.39
CA GLY A 87 -15.19 8.24 4.65
C GLY A 87 -15.34 8.73 3.22
N SER A 88 -16.20 8.06 2.49
CA SER A 88 -16.56 8.48 1.15
C SER A 88 -18.00 8.15 0.81
N PHE A 89 -18.57 8.93 -0.06
CA PHE A 89 -19.85 8.67 -0.68
C PHE A 89 -19.67 8.61 -2.19
N ARG A 90 -20.23 7.61 -2.81
CA ARG A 90 -20.20 7.51 -4.28
C ARG A 90 -21.35 8.31 -4.84
N GLN A 91 -21.03 9.44 -5.45
CA GLN A 91 -22.00 10.21 -6.17
C GLN A 91 -22.14 9.65 -7.59
N VAL A 92 -22.97 8.61 -7.73
CA VAL A 92 -23.31 8.04 -9.04
C VAL A 92 -24.18 9.00 -9.83
N PHE A 93 -24.94 9.84 -9.11
CA PHE A 93 -25.83 10.84 -9.67
C PHE A 93 -25.18 12.22 -9.59
N ASP A 94 -25.08 12.94 -10.69
CA ASP A 94 -24.63 14.34 -10.71
C ASP A 94 -25.83 15.24 -10.39
N LEU A 95 -26.19 15.34 -9.11
CA LEU A 95 -27.32 16.14 -8.64
C LEU A 95 -26.81 17.53 -8.24
N GLU A 96 -27.40 18.59 -8.83
CA GLU A 96 -26.99 19.97 -8.56
C GLU A 96 -27.27 20.42 -7.12
N ASP A 97 -28.43 20.07 -6.57
CA ASP A 97 -28.86 20.47 -5.22
C ASP A 97 -28.62 19.38 -4.15
N PHE A 98 -27.47 18.69 -4.24
CA PHE A 98 -27.14 17.59 -3.33
C PHE A 98 -26.16 18.05 -2.24
N GLU A 99 -26.53 17.82 -0.99
CA GLU A 99 -25.64 17.98 0.16
C GLU A 99 -25.56 16.70 0.98
N LEU A 100 -24.34 16.36 1.38
CA LEU A 100 -24.08 15.31 2.34
C LEU A 100 -23.78 15.92 3.70
N TYR A 101 -24.42 15.44 4.77
CA TYR A 101 -24.14 15.91 6.11
C TYR A 101 -24.12 14.80 7.16
N VAL A 102 -23.44 15.11 8.26
CA VAL A 102 -23.40 14.30 9.47
C VAL A 102 -24.23 14.96 10.55
N GLN A 103 -24.96 14.16 11.31
CA GLN A 103 -25.56 14.54 12.57
C GLN A 103 -24.77 13.89 13.70
N PHE A 104 -24.22 14.71 14.60
CA PHE A 104 -23.53 14.27 15.80
C PHE A 104 -24.30 14.79 17.03
N GLY A 105 -24.98 13.88 17.73
CA GLY A 105 -25.99 14.26 18.72
C GLY A 105 -27.07 15.14 18.08
N ASP A 106 -27.29 16.35 18.63
CA ASP A 106 -28.25 17.33 18.11
C ASP A 106 -27.66 18.27 17.04
N LYS A 107 -26.34 18.24 16.85
CA LYS A 107 -25.63 19.11 15.90
C LYS A 107 -25.61 18.49 14.51
N ARG A 108 -25.87 19.32 13.49
CA ARG A 108 -25.75 18.95 12.08
C ARG A 108 -24.64 19.77 11.44
N GLN A 109 -23.82 19.07 10.63
CA GLN A 109 -22.74 19.69 9.88
C GLN A 109 -22.77 19.19 8.43
N VAL A 110 -22.74 20.10 7.48
CA VAL A 110 -22.53 19.77 6.06
C VAL A 110 -21.10 19.27 5.89
N LEU A 111 -20.95 18.16 5.19
CA LEU A 111 -19.65 17.59 4.90
C LEU A 111 -19.01 18.33 3.74
N THR A 112 -17.77 18.71 3.92
CA THR A 112 -16.96 19.29 2.85
C THR A 112 -16.31 18.16 2.05
N ASN A 113 -16.45 18.23 0.71
CA ASN A 113 -15.70 17.31 -0.15
C ASN A 113 -14.22 17.66 -0.10
N THR A 114 -13.42 16.73 0.38
CA THR A 114 -11.97 16.94 0.47
C THR A 114 -11.27 16.66 -0.85
N ASP A 115 -11.97 16.08 -1.83
CA ASP A 115 -11.45 15.65 -3.15
C ASP A 115 -10.10 14.90 -3.10
N ARG A 116 -9.74 14.41 -1.92
CA ARG A 116 -8.46 13.75 -1.64
C ARG A 116 -8.37 12.35 -2.23
N TYR A 117 -9.45 11.88 -2.83
CA TYR A 117 -9.63 10.48 -3.20
C TYR A 117 -10.32 10.31 -4.56
N SER A 118 -10.10 11.22 -5.48
CA SER A 118 -10.66 11.04 -6.81
C SER A 118 -9.83 10.02 -7.61
N LEU A 119 -10.39 8.84 -7.82
CA LEU A 119 -10.02 8.00 -8.95
C LEU A 119 -10.49 8.71 -10.22
N THR A 120 -9.66 9.56 -10.75
CA THR A 120 -10.04 10.38 -11.90
C THR A 120 -10.18 9.59 -13.18
N LYS A 121 -9.58 8.40 -13.28
CA LYS A 121 -9.73 7.57 -14.49
C LYS A 121 -9.62 6.09 -14.14
N TYR A 122 -10.64 5.33 -14.48
CA TYR A 122 -10.59 3.88 -14.55
C TYR A 122 -10.58 3.50 -16.04
N PHE A 123 -9.51 2.92 -16.57
CA PHE A 123 -9.31 2.66 -18.00
C PHE A 123 -9.52 3.90 -18.91
N GLY A 124 -9.04 5.08 -18.48
CA GLY A 124 -9.15 6.30 -19.29
C GLY A 124 -10.53 6.98 -19.26
N ILE A 125 -11.54 6.38 -18.67
CA ILE A 125 -12.88 6.95 -18.48
C ILE A 125 -12.95 7.57 -17.08
N SER A 126 -13.51 8.77 -16.98
CA SER A 126 -13.85 9.38 -15.69
C SER A 126 -14.82 8.46 -14.96
N ALA A 127 -14.28 7.69 -14.01
CA ALA A 127 -15.11 6.95 -13.08
C ALA A 127 -15.76 7.94 -12.11
N TYR A 128 -16.87 7.63 -11.54
CA TYR A 128 -17.72 8.39 -10.66
C TYR A 128 -17.03 9.50 -9.85
N LYS A 129 -17.73 10.61 -9.62
CA LYS A 129 -17.36 11.60 -8.59
C LYS A 129 -17.42 10.91 -7.23
N LYS A 130 -16.28 10.79 -6.59
CA LYS A 130 -16.21 10.30 -5.22
C LYS A 130 -16.15 11.47 -4.28
N PHE A 131 -17.22 11.67 -3.53
CA PHE A 131 -17.21 12.60 -2.42
C PHE A 131 -16.41 11.96 -1.28
N THR A 132 -15.36 12.59 -0.82
CA THR A 132 -14.57 12.14 0.33
C THR A 132 -14.63 13.17 1.44
N PHE A 133 -14.60 12.70 2.69
CA PHE A 133 -14.64 13.57 3.85
C PHE A 133 -13.71 13.07 4.96
N HIS A 134 -13.29 14.02 5.77
CA HIS A 134 -12.58 13.79 7.02
C HIS A 134 -13.35 14.49 8.15
N LEU A 135 -13.57 13.78 9.24
CA LEU A 135 -14.28 14.27 10.42
C LEU A 135 -13.43 14.04 11.67
N GLU A 136 -13.42 15.06 12.52
CA GLU A 136 -12.94 14.97 13.89
C GLU A 136 -14.08 15.43 14.81
N LEU A 137 -14.66 14.50 15.56
CA LEU A 137 -15.79 14.73 16.45
C LEU A 137 -15.32 14.65 17.89
N GLU A 138 -15.38 15.76 18.61
CA GLU A 138 -15.05 15.81 20.04
C GLU A 138 -16.13 15.09 20.84
N LEU A 139 -15.76 14.00 21.50
CA LEU A 139 -16.68 13.26 22.36
C LEU A 139 -16.86 14.00 23.68
N ASP A 140 -18.11 14.31 24.03
CA ASP A 140 -18.45 14.87 25.31
C ASP A 140 -18.26 13.79 26.42
N PRO A 141 -17.32 14.00 27.36
CA PRO A 141 -17.05 13.00 28.41
C PRO A 141 -18.17 12.89 29.43
N GLU A 142 -19.08 13.83 29.51
CA GLU A 142 -20.23 13.83 30.44
C GLU A 142 -21.47 13.19 29.81
N ASN A 143 -21.52 13.07 28.49
CA ASN A 143 -22.65 12.47 27.81
C ASN A 143 -22.50 10.94 27.75
N PRO A 144 -23.37 10.17 28.42
CA PRO A 144 -23.23 8.73 28.48
C PRO A 144 -23.44 8.02 27.13
N GLN A 145 -24.15 8.67 26.19
CA GLN A 145 -24.43 8.12 24.87
C GLN A 145 -24.48 9.23 23.81
N GLN A 146 -23.69 9.06 22.77
CA GLN A 146 -23.62 9.95 21.64
C GLN A 146 -23.85 9.17 20.32
N THR A 147 -24.36 9.84 19.31
CA THR A 147 -24.72 9.19 18.04
C THR A 147 -24.14 9.94 16.86
N VAL A 148 -23.72 9.19 15.83
CA VAL A 148 -23.27 9.73 14.54
C VAL A 148 -24.09 9.10 13.43
N ALA A 149 -24.84 9.91 12.70
CA ALA A 149 -25.67 9.48 11.58
C ALA A 149 -25.39 10.34 10.34
N PHE A 150 -25.53 9.74 9.16
CA PHE A 150 -25.27 10.42 7.89
C PHE A 150 -26.54 10.55 7.08
N PHE A 151 -26.67 11.68 6.41
CA PHE A 151 -27.86 12.03 5.63
C PHE A 151 -27.45 12.68 4.31
N ALA A 152 -28.29 12.54 3.30
CA ALA A 152 -28.29 13.33 2.09
C ALA A 152 -29.44 14.32 2.13
N ARG A 153 -29.21 15.58 1.76
CA ARG A 153 -30.25 16.53 1.44
C ARG A 153 -30.34 16.67 -0.07
N TYR A 154 -31.51 16.50 -0.61
CA TYR A 154 -31.81 16.79 -1.99
C TYR A 154 -33.14 17.54 -2.04
N LYS A 155 -33.12 18.77 -2.56
CA LYS A 155 -34.25 19.73 -2.44
C LYS A 155 -34.65 19.87 -0.97
N ASP A 156 -35.93 19.72 -0.68
CA ASP A 156 -36.48 19.84 0.68
C ASP A 156 -36.46 18.51 1.48
N SER A 157 -35.92 17.45 0.90
CA SER A 157 -35.95 16.15 1.53
C SER A 157 -34.63 15.79 2.19
N ILE A 158 -34.74 15.23 3.40
CA ILE A 158 -33.64 14.70 4.20
C ILE A 158 -33.72 13.18 4.18
N ILE A 159 -32.73 12.54 3.61
CA ILE A 159 -32.70 11.11 3.35
C ILE A 159 -31.63 10.45 4.21
N PRO A 160 -31.98 9.54 5.16
CA PRO A 160 -30.99 8.83 5.95
C PRO A 160 -30.18 7.86 5.09
N LEU A 161 -28.86 7.84 5.24
CA LEU A 161 -27.95 7.02 4.47
C LEU A 161 -27.46 5.80 5.28
N LYS A 162 -27.36 4.68 4.61
CA LYS A 162 -26.79 3.45 5.19
C LYS A 162 -25.27 3.49 5.14
N LEU A 163 -24.64 2.85 6.13
CA LEU A 163 -23.19 2.75 6.22
C LEU A 163 -22.67 1.47 5.56
N SER A 164 -21.43 1.54 5.09
CA SER A 164 -20.69 0.41 4.53
C SER A 164 -19.30 0.29 5.18
N PHE A 165 -18.93 -0.93 5.59
CA PHE A 165 -17.72 -1.24 6.33
C PHE A 165 -16.83 -2.22 5.56
N LEU A 166 -16.47 -1.87 4.34
CA LEU A 166 -15.63 -2.71 3.47
C LEU A 166 -14.15 -2.65 3.85
N HIS A 167 -13.67 -1.51 4.33
CA HIS A 167 -12.28 -1.28 4.66
C HIS A 167 -11.87 -1.89 6.01
N HIS A 168 -10.62 -2.29 6.13
CA HIS A 168 -10.09 -2.95 7.31
C HIS A 168 -10.11 -2.06 8.56
N TRP A 169 -9.87 -0.76 8.39
CA TRP A 169 -9.81 0.21 9.47
C TRP A 169 -11.17 0.81 9.85
N SER A 170 -12.26 0.34 9.24
CA SER A 170 -13.62 0.75 9.59
C SER A 170 -14.13 0.19 10.93
N LYS A 171 -13.34 -0.63 11.61
CA LYS A 171 -13.59 -1.24 12.93
C LYS A 171 -14.73 -2.27 13.00
N PHE A 172 -15.70 -2.21 12.10
CA PHE A 172 -16.84 -3.12 12.07
C PHE A 172 -16.74 -4.18 10.97
N THR A 173 -17.52 -5.24 11.10
CA THR A 173 -17.67 -6.25 10.04
C THR A 173 -18.53 -5.71 8.89
N ILE A 174 -18.46 -6.35 7.72
CA ILE A 174 -19.28 -5.97 6.54
C ILE A 174 -20.77 -6.01 6.89
N LYS A 175 -21.21 -6.99 7.69
CA LYS A 175 -22.52 -7.05 8.30
C LYS A 175 -22.36 -6.67 9.78
N PRO A 176 -22.58 -5.42 10.17
CA PRO A 176 -22.16 -4.92 11.49
C PRO A 176 -23.00 -5.44 12.67
N LYS A 177 -24.04 -6.25 12.42
CA LYS A 177 -24.94 -6.78 13.45
C LYS A 177 -24.16 -7.35 14.63
N ASN A 178 -24.40 -6.80 15.81
CA ASN A 178 -23.74 -7.14 17.07
C ASN A 178 -22.21 -6.90 17.12
N SER A 179 -21.56 -6.49 16.01
CA SER A 179 -20.15 -6.12 16.08
C SER A 179 -19.98 -4.82 16.86
N TYR A 180 -18.86 -4.69 17.52
CA TYR A 180 -18.56 -3.53 18.32
C TYR A 180 -17.07 -3.19 18.24
N TRP A 181 -16.76 -1.93 18.57
CA TRP A 181 -15.39 -1.43 18.69
C TRP A 181 -15.20 -0.80 20.08
N ARG A 182 -14.20 -1.28 20.83
CA ARG A 182 -13.80 -0.74 22.13
C ARG A 182 -12.59 0.16 21.99
N PHE A 183 -12.68 1.40 22.48
CA PHE A 183 -11.58 2.35 22.54
C PHE A 183 -11.71 3.21 23.80
N ASN A 184 -10.59 3.49 24.45
CA ASN A 184 -10.56 4.21 25.72
C ASN A 184 -11.69 3.76 26.68
N LYS A 185 -12.50 4.70 27.20
CA LYS A 185 -13.67 4.45 28.04
C LYS A 185 -14.98 4.22 27.27
N TYR A 186 -14.92 4.12 25.94
CA TYR A 186 -16.10 4.02 25.08
C TYR A 186 -16.22 2.67 24.38
N VAL A 187 -17.47 2.33 24.04
CA VAL A 187 -17.79 1.29 23.07
C VAL A 187 -18.67 1.87 21.97
N ALA A 188 -18.30 1.65 20.73
CA ALA A 188 -19.12 1.97 19.57
C ALA A 188 -19.76 0.71 18.97
N TYR A 189 -20.98 0.84 18.46
CA TYR A 189 -21.70 -0.19 17.71
C TYR A 189 -22.68 0.46 16.74
N ILE A 190 -23.22 -0.33 15.82
CA ILE A 190 -24.17 0.15 14.81
C ILE A 190 -25.56 -0.34 15.20
N ASP A 191 -26.51 0.56 15.23
CA ASP A 191 -27.92 0.25 15.47
C ASP A 191 -28.65 -0.20 14.19
N ASN A 192 -29.95 -0.47 14.30
CA ASN A 192 -30.78 -0.92 13.17
C ASN A 192 -31.01 0.20 12.13
N SER A 193 -30.84 1.47 12.50
CA SER A 193 -30.98 2.63 11.63
C SER A 193 -29.69 3.02 10.90
N SER A 194 -28.65 2.19 11.01
CA SER A 194 -27.30 2.48 10.50
C SER A 194 -26.63 3.69 11.19
N THR A 195 -27.01 4.00 12.42
CA THR A 195 -26.39 5.03 13.23
C THR A 195 -25.23 4.42 14.05
N ILE A 196 -24.12 5.12 14.12
CA ILE A 196 -23.01 4.78 15.02
C ILE A 196 -23.39 5.26 16.41
N VAL A 197 -23.58 4.35 17.34
CA VAL A 197 -23.86 4.66 18.74
C VAL A 197 -22.60 4.48 19.56
N ILE A 198 -22.22 5.50 20.31
CA ILE A 198 -21.03 5.55 21.17
C ILE A 198 -21.49 5.71 22.61
N CYS A 199 -21.15 4.75 23.46
CA CYS A 199 -21.54 4.77 24.88
C CYS A 199 -20.30 4.70 25.77
N HIS A 200 -20.39 5.29 26.96
CA HIS A 200 -19.48 4.93 28.04
C HIS A 200 -19.60 3.43 28.31
N ALA A 201 -18.49 2.76 28.53
CA ALA A 201 -18.50 1.32 28.73
C ALA A 201 -17.50 0.87 29.80
N SER A 202 -18.00 0.17 30.78
CA SER A 202 -17.19 -0.59 31.73
C SER A 202 -16.59 -1.84 31.07
N ALA A 203 -15.74 -2.54 31.81
CA ALA A 203 -15.26 -3.87 31.38
C ALA A 203 -16.43 -4.88 31.26
N MET A 204 -17.43 -4.76 32.13
CA MET A 204 -18.62 -5.61 32.10
C MET A 204 -19.49 -5.34 30.87
N ASP A 205 -19.64 -4.08 30.46
CA ASP A 205 -20.39 -3.73 29.24
C ASP A 205 -19.70 -4.26 27.98
N THR A 206 -18.37 -4.17 27.97
CA THR A 206 -17.57 -4.77 26.90
C THR A 206 -17.75 -6.29 26.85
N PHE A 207 -17.73 -6.95 28.00
CA PHE A 207 -17.94 -8.39 28.10
C PHE A 207 -19.35 -8.80 27.63
N LYS A 208 -20.39 -8.06 28.04
CA LYS A 208 -21.76 -8.29 27.55
C LYS A 208 -21.87 -8.13 26.02
N ARG A 209 -21.18 -7.15 25.45
CA ARG A 209 -21.11 -6.95 23.99
C ARG A 209 -20.42 -8.11 23.29
N GLU A 210 -19.30 -8.58 23.84
CA GLU A 210 -18.61 -9.75 23.31
C GLU A 210 -19.50 -10.99 23.33
N LEU A 211 -20.21 -11.25 24.44
CA LEU A 211 -21.13 -12.38 24.53
C LEU A 211 -22.27 -12.32 23.49
N LYS A 212 -22.76 -11.12 23.16
CA LYS A 212 -23.76 -10.91 22.10
C LYS A 212 -23.19 -11.13 20.69
N PHE A 213 -21.90 -10.83 20.50
CA PHE A 213 -21.25 -10.93 19.20
C PHE A 213 -20.76 -12.35 18.90
N LEU A 214 -20.29 -13.08 19.90
CA LEU A 214 -19.69 -14.42 19.76
C LEU A 214 -20.60 -15.46 19.06
N PRO A 215 -21.91 -15.56 19.32
CA PRO A 215 -22.80 -16.50 18.60
C PRO A 215 -22.82 -16.22 17.08
N TYR A 216 -22.89 -14.94 16.68
CA TYR A 216 -22.84 -14.54 15.28
C TYR A 216 -21.47 -14.90 14.66
N VAL A 217 -20.36 -14.63 15.37
CA VAL A 217 -19.02 -14.99 14.89
C VAL A 217 -18.88 -16.50 14.76
N PHE A 218 -19.44 -17.28 15.69
CA PHE A 218 -19.39 -18.74 15.65
C PHE A 218 -20.13 -19.31 14.43
N MET A 219 -21.32 -18.77 14.13
CA MET A 219 -22.10 -19.17 12.97
C MET A 219 -21.38 -18.88 11.64
N GLU A 220 -20.75 -17.71 11.55
CA GLU A 220 -20.06 -17.29 10.33
C GLU A 220 -18.64 -17.90 10.21
N SER A 221 -17.93 -18.11 11.31
CA SER A 221 -16.56 -18.63 11.32
C SER A 221 -16.15 -19.16 12.69
N LYS A 222 -16.19 -20.47 12.89
CA LYS A 222 -15.71 -21.15 14.12
C LYS A 222 -14.26 -20.75 14.47
N ARG A 223 -13.41 -20.56 13.44
CA ARG A 223 -12.01 -20.17 13.65
C ARG A 223 -11.87 -18.73 14.16
N SER A 224 -12.74 -17.83 13.76
CA SER A 224 -12.76 -16.45 14.26
C SER A 224 -13.28 -16.39 15.69
N PHE A 225 -14.26 -17.22 16.02
CA PHE A 225 -14.74 -17.40 17.40
C PHE A 225 -13.58 -17.81 18.33
N ILE A 226 -12.83 -18.87 17.97
CA ILE A 226 -11.65 -19.31 18.73
C ILE A 226 -10.62 -18.17 18.86
N THR A 227 -10.38 -17.43 17.81
CA THR A 227 -9.44 -16.29 17.82
C THR A 227 -9.85 -15.22 18.83
N ARG A 228 -11.13 -14.88 18.90
CA ARG A 228 -11.61 -13.88 19.86
C ARG A 228 -11.49 -14.38 21.31
N ILE A 229 -11.82 -15.65 21.57
CA ILE A 229 -11.59 -16.27 22.89
C ILE A 229 -10.10 -16.22 23.26
N GLN A 230 -9.21 -16.63 22.34
CA GLN A 230 -7.76 -16.56 22.56
C GLN A 230 -7.28 -15.14 22.85
N TYR A 231 -7.79 -14.14 22.15
CA TYR A 231 -7.47 -12.74 22.43
C TYR A 231 -7.81 -12.36 23.87
N TRP A 232 -9.04 -12.61 24.31
CA TRP A 232 -9.48 -12.23 25.65
C TRP A 232 -8.72 -12.98 26.75
N LEU A 233 -8.41 -14.27 26.54
CA LEU A 233 -7.61 -15.06 27.49
C LEU A 233 -6.15 -14.58 27.58
N THR A 234 -5.59 -14.10 26.48
CA THR A 234 -4.19 -13.65 26.45
C THR A 234 -4.02 -12.17 26.74
N ARG A 235 -5.07 -11.36 26.62
CA ARG A 235 -5.02 -9.90 26.83
C ARG A 235 -4.35 -9.46 28.14
N PRO A 236 -4.58 -10.11 29.30
CA PRO A 236 -3.90 -9.75 30.56
C PRO A 236 -2.36 -9.79 30.48
N PHE A 237 -1.79 -10.72 29.67
CA PHE A 237 -0.34 -10.86 29.52
C PHE A 237 0.28 -9.76 28.63
N PHE A 238 -0.53 -9.10 27.81
CA PHE A 238 -0.08 -8.06 26.90
C PHE A 238 -0.44 -6.64 27.35
N LYS A 239 -1.41 -6.49 28.25
CA LYS A 239 -2.03 -5.19 28.63
C LYS A 239 -1.01 -4.10 29.01
N ASN A 240 0.09 -4.48 29.66
CA ASN A 240 1.10 -3.55 30.17
C ASN A 240 2.38 -3.53 29.32
N LYS A 241 2.42 -4.22 28.19
CA LYS A 241 3.58 -4.25 27.31
C LYS A 241 3.44 -3.19 26.23
N LYS A 242 4.54 -2.51 25.92
CA LYS A 242 4.66 -1.69 24.73
C LYS A 242 5.23 -2.56 23.62
N ILE A 243 4.51 -2.71 22.52
CA ILE A 243 4.85 -3.67 21.47
C ILE A 243 4.93 -2.94 20.13
N TRP A 244 6.09 -3.02 19.48
CA TRP A 244 6.25 -2.68 18.07
C TRP A 244 6.30 -3.96 17.25
N LEU A 245 5.46 -4.04 16.23
CA LEU A 245 5.39 -5.18 15.34
C LEU A 245 5.90 -4.74 13.96
N MET A 246 6.92 -5.41 13.45
CA MET A 246 7.69 -4.99 12.28
C MET A 246 7.58 -5.99 11.14
N TYR A 247 7.37 -5.47 9.94
CA TYR A 247 7.19 -6.26 8.73
C TYR A 247 7.95 -5.66 7.55
N ASP A 248 8.83 -6.46 6.95
CA ASP A 248 9.21 -6.32 5.55
C ASP A 248 8.30 -7.25 4.72
N LYS A 249 8.80 -7.82 3.62
CA LYS A 249 8.10 -8.92 2.96
C LYS A 249 8.13 -10.16 3.85
N LEU A 250 7.02 -10.91 3.94
CA LEU A 250 6.96 -12.09 4.82
C LEU A 250 7.92 -13.22 4.42
N TYR A 251 8.32 -13.25 3.16
CA TYR A 251 9.20 -14.27 2.58
C TYR A 251 10.65 -13.79 2.39
N LYS A 252 10.95 -12.52 2.67
CA LYS A 252 12.29 -11.93 2.49
C LYS A 252 12.52 -10.80 3.47
N GLY A 253 13.67 -10.81 4.12
CA GLY A 253 14.18 -9.71 4.95
C GLY A 253 15.10 -8.76 4.18
N GLY A 254 15.87 -7.96 4.91
CA GLY A 254 16.86 -7.04 4.35
C GLY A 254 16.30 -5.71 3.87
N ASP A 255 15.12 -5.31 4.38
CA ASP A 255 14.53 -4.01 4.08
C ASP A 255 14.46 -3.13 5.35
N SER A 256 13.87 -1.96 5.25
CA SER A 256 13.93 -0.89 6.27
C SER A 256 13.47 -1.32 7.67
N CYS A 257 12.49 -2.23 7.78
CA CYS A 257 12.06 -2.73 9.08
C CYS A 257 13.09 -3.67 9.72
N GLU A 258 13.80 -4.48 8.94
CA GLU A 258 14.89 -5.30 9.48
C GLU A 258 16.03 -4.41 10.02
N TYR A 259 16.42 -3.36 9.27
CA TYR A 259 17.45 -2.42 9.72
C TYR A 259 17.06 -1.73 11.01
N LEU A 260 15.84 -1.22 11.10
CA LEU A 260 15.34 -0.63 12.35
C LEU A 260 15.27 -1.65 13.49
N TYR A 261 14.90 -2.90 13.20
CA TYR A 261 14.87 -3.98 14.19
C TYR A 261 16.26 -4.26 14.75
N ARG A 262 17.28 -4.31 13.88
CA ARG A 262 18.69 -4.47 14.27
C ARG A 262 19.19 -3.27 15.10
N TYR A 263 18.93 -2.06 14.64
CA TYR A 263 19.28 -0.82 15.36
C TYR A 263 18.68 -0.81 16.78
N CYS A 264 17.50 -1.35 16.94
CA CYS A 264 16.81 -1.38 18.21
C CYS A 264 17.16 -2.58 19.12
N ALA A 265 18.00 -3.52 18.67
CA ALA A 265 18.25 -4.78 19.39
C ALA A 265 18.77 -4.58 20.83
N ASP A 266 19.64 -3.58 21.04
CA ASP A 266 20.27 -3.28 22.31
C ASP A 266 19.61 -2.15 23.12
N LYS A 267 18.50 -1.59 22.62
CA LYS A 267 17.77 -0.50 23.30
C LYS A 267 17.05 -1.03 24.54
N LYS A 268 17.30 -0.38 25.68
CA LYS A 268 16.69 -0.71 27.00
C LYS A 268 15.62 0.30 27.37
N ASP A 269 14.62 0.50 26.52
CA ASP A 269 13.55 1.51 26.63
C ASP A 269 12.19 0.94 27.04
N GLY A 270 12.16 -0.35 27.42
CA GLY A 270 10.93 -1.03 27.84
C GLY A 270 9.97 -1.39 26.70
N ILE A 271 10.40 -1.24 25.44
CA ILE A 271 9.60 -1.57 24.24
C ILE A 271 9.99 -2.96 23.74
N SER A 272 9.00 -3.84 23.64
CA SER A 272 9.17 -5.17 23.04
C SER A 272 9.00 -5.10 21.52
N ARG A 273 10.03 -5.44 20.77
CA ARG A 273 10.04 -5.41 19.32
C ARG A 273 10.02 -6.81 18.74
N TYR A 274 9.20 -7.01 17.73
CA TYR A 274 9.03 -8.30 17.08
C TYR A 274 9.05 -8.14 15.58
N TYR A 275 9.97 -8.82 14.92
CA TYR A 275 10.07 -8.89 13.47
C TYR A 275 9.45 -10.18 12.95
N ILE A 276 8.52 -10.08 12.01
CA ILE A 276 7.73 -11.20 11.50
C ILE A 276 8.23 -11.63 10.12
N ILE A 277 8.56 -12.90 9.99
CA ILE A 277 9.03 -13.48 8.73
C ILE A 277 8.71 -14.99 8.69
N ASP A 278 8.66 -15.58 7.51
CA ASP A 278 8.45 -17.01 7.33
C ASP A 278 9.69 -17.83 7.77
N LYS A 279 9.45 -18.83 8.59
CA LYS A 279 10.54 -19.62 9.21
C LYS A 279 11.40 -20.40 8.21
N ASN A 280 10.89 -20.66 7.00
CA ASN A 280 11.57 -21.46 5.99
C ASN A 280 12.52 -20.63 5.12
N THR A 281 12.56 -19.32 5.30
CA THR A 281 13.42 -18.42 4.54
C THR A 281 14.87 -18.47 5.02
N SER A 282 15.82 -18.20 4.13
CA SER A 282 17.24 -18.00 4.48
C SER A 282 17.41 -16.85 5.47
N ASP A 283 16.66 -15.76 5.30
CA ASP A 283 16.70 -14.60 6.18
C ASP A 283 16.24 -14.91 7.61
N TYR A 284 15.24 -15.78 7.81
CA TYR A 284 14.88 -16.21 9.16
C TYR A 284 16.06 -16.93 9.86
N LYS A 285 16.78 -17.77 9.10
CA LYS A 285 17.96 -18.49 9.62
C LYS A 285 19.11 -17.51 9.90
N ARG A 286 19.36 -16.57 8.97
CA ARG A 286 20.37 -15.52 9.10
C ARG A 286 20.11 -14.66 10.34
N LEU A 287 18.91 -14.13 10.52
CA LEU A 287 18.54 -13.35 11.71
C LEU A 287 18.77 -14.11 13.00
N LYS A 288 18.50 -15.41 13.03
CA LYS A 288 18.78 -16.24 14.20
C LYS A 288 20.26 -16.46 14.45
N ALA A 289 21.04 -16.65 13.39
CA ALA A 289 22.49 -16.77 13.49
C ALA A 289 23.12 -15.47 14.04
N ASP A 290 22.54 -14.32 13.68
CA ASP A 290 22.94 -12.99 14.19
C ASP A 290 22.46 -12.72 15.63
N GLY A 291 21.89 -13.73 16.34
CA GLY A 291 21.41 -13.58 17.72
C GLY A 291 20.05 -12.93 17.87
N LEU A 292 19.40 -12.53 16.79
CA LEU A 292 18.07 -11.93 16.81
C LEU A 292 16.96 -12.98 16.98
N LYS A 293 15.77 -12.54 17.37
CA LYS A 293 14.64 -13.42 17.70
C LYS A 293 13.41 -13.16 16.81
N PRO A 294 13.51 -13.44 15.50
CA PRO A 294 12.38 -13.27 14.60
C PRO A 294 11.21 -14.17 15.00
N VAL A 295 10.00 -13.71 14.75
CA VAL A 295 8.77 -14.46 15.03
C VAL A 295 8.26 -15.08 13.75
N LYS A 296 7.92 -16.38 13.84
CA LYS A 296 7.36 -17.13 12.71
C LYS A 296 6.02 -16.55 12.29
N ASN A 297 5.90 -16.20 10.99
CA ASN A 297 4.64 -15.81 10.39
C ASN A 297 3.53 -16.86 10.63
N ARG A 298 2.28 -16.40 10.78
CA ARG A 298 1.07 -17.21 11.03
C ARG A 298 1.10 -18.06 12.30
N SER A 299 2.14 -17.93 13.16
CA SER A 299 2.17 -18.62 14.46
C SER A 299 1.11 -18.04 15.42
N PHE A 300 0.80 -18.78 16.48
CA PHE A 300 -0.06 -18.28 17.56
C PHE A 300 0.51 -16.97 18.16
N LYS A 301 1.84 -16.95 18.42
CA LYS A 301 2.52 -15.75 18.93
C LYS A 301 2.33 -14.56 18.00
N HIS A 302 2.56 -14.72 16.69
CA HIS A 302 2.35 -13.64 15.70
C HIS A 302 0.91 -13.10 15.78
N LYS A 303 -0.09 -13.97 15.74
CA LYS A 303 -1.51 -13.60 15.78
C LYS A 303 -1.89 -12.82 17.03
N MET A 304 -1.40 -13.24 18.20
CA MET A 304 -1.67 -12.53 19.45
C MET A 304 -0.90 -11.21 19.52
N LEU A 305 0.33 -11.16 19.02
CA LEU A 305 1.09 -9.91 18.90
C LEU A 305 0.36 -8.90 18.00
N PHE A 306 -0.15 -9.32 16.84
CA PHE A 306 -0.90 -8.43 15.94
C PHE A 306 -2.10 -7.77 16.62
N LEU A 307 -2.86 -8.54 17.41
CA LEU A 307 -4.04 -8.03 18.11
C LEU A 307 -3.71 -7.16 19.32
N ASN A 308 -2.48 -7.21 19.81
CA ASN A 308 -2.03 -6.52 21.04
C ASN A 308 -0.88 -5.55 20.79
N THR A 309 -0.56 -5.24 19.53
CA THR A 309 0.50 -4.28 19.21
C THR A 309 0.08 -2.85 19.51
N ASP A 310 1.04 -2.01 19.87
CA ASP A 310 0.83 -0.56 20.03
C ASP A 310 1.16 0.21 18.77
N ILE A 311 2.14 -0.26 17.99
CA ILE A 311 2.56 0.35 16.71
C ILE A 311 2.91 -0.78 15.74
N ALA A 312 2.36 -0.71 14.53
CA ALA A 312 2.74 -1.57 13.43
C ALA A 312 3.66 -0.79 12.45
N LEU A 313 4.84 -1.33 12.21
CA LEU A 313 5.86 -0.78 11.31
C LEU A 313 5.96 -1.68 10.07
N ILE A 314 5.83 -1.11 8.91
CA ILE A 314 5.79 -1.88 7.66
C ILE A 314 6.47 -1.13 6.52
N THR A 315 7.16 -1.86 5.65
CA THR A 315 7.73 -1.29 4.43
C THR A 315 6.73 -1.21 3.28
N ASN A 316 5.66 -1.99 3.33
CA ASN A 316 4.54 -1.88 2.39
C ASN A 316 3.51 -0.84 2.88
N SER A 317 2.56 -0.50 2.01
CA SER A 317 1.54 0.51 2.32
C SER A 317 0.34 -0.01 3.10
N ASN A 318 0.22 -1.30 3.39
CA ASN A 318 -0.92 -1.86 4.11
C ASN A 318 -0.50 -3.04 4.99
N VAL A 319 -0.60 -2.85 6.31
CA VAL A 319 -0.23 -3.87 7.30
C VAL A 319 -1.31 -4.94 7.50
N PHE A 320 -2.57 -4.63 7.21
CA PHE A 320 -3.67 -5.52 7.56
C PHE A 320 -3.60 -6.90 6.90
N PRO A 321 -3.15 -7.07 5.64
CA PRO A 321 -2.92 -8.38 5.04
C PRO A 321 -1.86 -9.24 5.75
N PHE A 322 -1.01 -8.62 6.55
CA PHE A 322 0.08 -9.28 7.28
C PHE A 322 -0.32 -9.81 8.67
N ASN A 323 -1.61 -9.76 9.02
CA ASN A 323 -2.13 -10.14 10.34
C ASN A 323 -2.00 -11.63 10.71
N GLY A 324 -1.56 -12.47 9.80
CA GLY A 324 -1.41 -13.92 10.00
C GLY A 324 -2.71 -14.73 9.97
N TYR A 325 -3.85 -14.08 9.70
CA TYR A 325 -5.16 -14.72 9.56
C TYR A 325 -5.55 -14.86 8.09
N SER A 326 -6.49 -15.77 7.80
CA SER A 326 -7.14 -15.81 6.49
C SER A 326 -8.08 -14.60 6.32
N MET A 327 -8.36 -14.19 5.08
CA MET A 327 -9.26 -13.06 4.79
C MET A 327 -10.62 -13.19 5.49
N ASP A 328 -11.19 -14.39 5.51
CA ASP A 328 -12.48 -14.66 6.17
C ASP A 328 -12.45 -14.35 7.67
N ARG A 329 -11.31 -14.64 8.33
CA ARG A 329 -11.15 -14.41 9.77
C ARG A 329 -10.80 -12.96 10.08
N SER A 330 -10.03 -12.31 9.23
CA SER A 330 -9.54 -10.95 9.48
C SER A 330 -10.67 -9.94 9.65
N ARG A 331 -11.82 -10.14 8.99
CA ARG A 331 -13.00 -9.28 9.13
C ARG A 331 -13.60 -9.25 10.55
N PHE A 332 -13.41 -10.30 11.35
CA PHE A 332 -13.97 -10.39 12.71
C PHE A 332 -13.04 -9.86 13.80
N ILE A 333 -11.80 -9.49 13.46
CA ILE A 333 -10.85 -8.93 14.41
C ILE A 333 -10.72 -7.40 14.34
N ARG A 334 -11.35 -6.75 13.37
CA ARG A 334 -11.20 -5.32 13.10
C ARG A 334 -11.42 -4.44 14.33
N GLY A 335 -12.48 -4.71 15.10
CA GLY A 335 -12.79 -3.97 16.33
C GLY A 335 -11.81 -4.21 17.51
N LEU A 336 -10.89 -5.16 17.36
CA LEU A 336 -9.82 -5.42 18.34
C LEU A 336 -8.52 -4.69 17.97
N CYS A 337 -8.39 -4.19 16.74
CA CYS A 337 -7.18 -3.54 16.24
C CYS A 337 -7.23 -2.02 16.49
N ASN A 338 -6.49 -1.55 17.51
CA ASN A 338 -6.45 -0.16 17.96
C ASN A 338 -5.05 0.44 17.90
N PHE A 339 -4.26 0.07 16.92
CA PHE A 339 -2.90 0.54 16.74
C PHE A 339 -2.75 1.37 15.47
N PRO A 340 -1.87 2.38 15.44
CA PRO A 340 -1.47 3.07 14.24
C PRO A 340 -0.53 2.22 13.39
N SER A 341 -0.53 2.46 12.08
CA SER A 341 0.45 1.95 11.14
C SER A 341 1.45 3.04 10.77
N MET A 342 2.71 2.69 10.53
CA MET A 342 3.75 3.60 10.06
C MET A 342 4.51 2.94 8.90
N CYS A 343 4.73 3.69 7.83
CA CYS A 343 5.33 3.20 6.60
C CYS A 343 6.82 3.58 6.53
N LEU A 344 7.70 2.55 6.55
CA LEU A 344 9.16 2.71 6.42
C LEU A 344 9.63 2.64 4.97
N GLN A 345 8.74 2.48 4.01
CA GLN A 345 8.96 2.33 2.59
C GLN A 345 9.78 1.11 2.15
N HIS A 346 9.32 0.50 1.06
CA HIS A 346 10.04 -0.53 0.32
C HIS A 346 10.84 0.04 -0.87
N GLY A 347 10.41 1.16 -1.42
CA GLY A 347 11.02 1.88 -2.52
C GLY A 347 10.52 3.32 -2.52
N LEU A 348 11.31 4.24 -3.03
CA LEU A 348 10.98 5.66 -2.97
C LEU A 348 9.73 5.99 -3.78
N SER A 349 8.87 6.80 -3.19
CA SER A 349 7.57 7.18 -3.73
C SER A 349 7.66 8.37 -4.70
N VAL A 350 8.59 8.32 -5.65
CA VAL A 350 8.82 9.39 -6.65
C VAL A 350 8.32 8.99 -8.03
N GLN A 351 8.63 7.77 -8.47
CA GLN A 351 8.33 7.30 -9.83
C GLN A 351 6.87 6.95 -10.06
N LYS A 352 6.13 6.55 -9.03
CA LYS A 352 4.82 5.93 -9.18
C LYS A 352 3.82 6.43 -8.16
N CYS A 353 2.72 6.98 -8.67
CA CYS A 353 1.50 7.20 -7.89
C CYS A 353 0.77 5.87 -7.69
N ALA A 354 1.07 5.14 -6.62
CA ALA A 354 0.33 3.93 -6.28
C ALA A 354 -0.83 4.28 -5.34
N MET A 355 -2.07 4.00 -5.77
CA MET A 355 -3.27 4.19 -4.94
C MET A 355 -3.19 3.45 -3.60
N ALA A 356 -2.41 2.37 -3.54
CA ALA A 356 -2.14 1.64 -2.30
C ALA A 356 -1.34 2.44 -1.26
N GLN A 357 -0.65 3.52 -1.67
CA GLN A 357 0.11 4.39 -0.75
C GLN A 357 -0.74 5.49 -0.11
N GLN A 358 -2.04 5.52 -0.39
CA GLN A 358 -2.93 6.49 0.25
C GLN A 358 -3.02 6.25 1.76
N ARG A 359 -2.96 7.33 2.53
CA ARG A 359 -3.04 7.30 4.01
C ARG A 359 -4.23 6.49 4.53
N ILE A 360 -5.38 6.68 3.93
CA ILE A 360 -6.64 6.04 4.37
C ILE A 360 -6.71 4.54 4.08
N VAL A 361 -5.83 3.99 3.24
CA VAL A 361 -5.79 2.54 2.97
C VAL A 361 -5.29 1.78 4.19
N ASP A 362 -4.29 2.33 4.88
CA ASP A 362 -3.67 1.67 6.04
C ASP A 362 -3.71 2.50 7.33
N ASN A 363 -4.50 3.56 7.38
CA ASN A 363 -4.51 4.45 8.54
C ASN A 363 -3.10 4.90 8.95
N THR A 364 -2.27 5.23 7.97
CA THR A 364 -0.86 5.58 8.17
C THR A 364 -0.72 6.84 9.00
N GLN A 365 0.07 6.79 10.07
CA GLN A 365 0.30 7.89 11.01
C GLN A 365 1.69 8.51 10.90
N MET A 366 2.61 7.81 10.30
CA MET A 366 3.92 8.31 9.88
C MET A 366 4.34 7.64 8.59
N TYR A 367 4.94 8.42 7.71
CA TYR A 367 5.51 7.96 6.45
C TYR A 367 6.91 8.56 6.33
N PHE A 368 7.95 7.72 6.33
CA PHE A 368 9.33 8.15 6.40
C PHE A 368 9.91 8.32 4.99
N LEU A 369 10.55 9.46 4.72
CA LEU A 369 10.98 9.89 3.40
C LEU A 369 12.49 10.18 3.37
N ALA A 370 13.11 9.93 2.21
CA ALA A 370 14.50 10.25 1.95
C ALA A 370 14.69 11.55 1.17
N SER A 371 13.66 12.02 0.47
CA SER A 371 13.79 13.06 -0.54
C SER A 371 12.68 14.11 -0.49
N LYS A 372 13.04 15.38 -0.70
CA LYS A 372 12.06 16.46 -0.91
C LYS A 372 11.11 16.20 -2.09
N TYR A 373 11.55 15.43 -3.08
CA TYR A 373 10.74 15.05 -4.23
C TYR A 373 9.65 14.03 -3.87
N GLU A 374 9.93 13.12 -2.94
CA GLU A 374 8.91 12.26 -2.36
C GLU A 374 7.88 13.07 -1.57
N TYR A 375 8.37 14.00 -0.74
CA TYR A 375 7.49 14.89 0.03
C TYR A 375 6.55 15.64 -0.91
N LYS A 376 7.08 16.26 -1.97
CA LYS A 376 6.29 16.97 -2.98
C LYS A 376 5.26 16.05 -3.65
N ASN A 377 5.66 14.83 -4.02
CA ASN A 377 4.77 13.86 -4.67
C ASN A 377 3.65 13.41 -3.72
N LEU A 378 3.98 12.98 -2.50
CA LEU A 378 3.02 12.48 -1.52
C LEU A 378 2.14 13.59 -0.91
N SER A 379 2.54 14.85 -1.02
CA SER A 379 1.70 15.99 -0.69
C SER A 379 0.58 16.24 -1.71
N ASN A 380 0.55 15.50 -2.82
CA ASN A 380 -0.56 15.56 -3.75
C ASN A 380 -1.85 15.05 -3.08
N HIS A 381 -2.98 15.71 -3.34
CA HIS A 381 -4.28 15.43 -2.73
C HIS A 381 -4.74 13.97 -2.87
N VAL A 382 -4.33 13.27 -3.94
CA VAL A 382 -4.70 11.85 -4.18
C VAL A 382 -4.18 10.90 -3.10
N TYR A 383 -3.13 11.27 -2.36
CA TYR A 383 -2.54 10.42 -1.32
C TYR A 383 -3.12 10.64 0.08
N ASN A 384 -3.90 11.68 0.30
CA ASN A 384 -4.53 12.03 1.58
C ASN A 384 -3.55 12.34 2.73
N TYR A 385 -2.35 12.83 2.44
CA TYR A 385 -1.39 13.28 3.46
C TYR A 385 -1.41 14.78 3.70
N GLN A 386 -2.10 15.56 2.85
CA GLN A 386 -2.26 16.99 3.05
C GLN A 386 -2.88 17.29 4.41
N ASP A 387 -2.46 18.39 5.01
CA ASP A 387 -2.93 18.90 6.29
C ASP A 387 -2.66 17.97 7.50
N PHE A 388 -1.85 16.93 7.32
CA PHE A 388 -1.42 16.06 8.40
C PHE A 388 0.11 16.08 8.53
N ASP A 389 0.62 16.15 9.74
CA ASP A 389 2.06 16.06 10.04
C ASP A 389 2.54 14.58 10.03
N ILE A 390 2.31 13.90 8.92
CA ILE A 390 2.59 12.46 8.76
C ILE A 390 3.87 12.21 7.98
N LEU A 391 4.20 13.05 7.00
CA LEU A 391 5.38 12.91 6.16
C LEU A 391 6.63 13.38 6.92
N LYS A 392 7.55 12.45 7.22
CA LYS A 392 8.75 12.72 8.02
C LYS A 392 10.03 12.54 7.20
N MET A 393 10.83 13.58 7.10
CA MET A 393 12.13 13.55 6.44
C MET A 393 13.17 12.94 7.38
N THR A 394 13.46 11.66 7.23
CA THR A 394 14.36 10.90 8.11
C THR A 394 15.43 10.13 7.34
N GLY A 395 15.26 9.97 6.05
CA GLY A 395 15.94 8.95 5.26
C GLY A 395 15.23 7.59 5.37
N ILE A 396 15.77 6.58 4.71
CA ILE A 396 15.26 5.23 4.61
C ILE A 396 16.15 4.27 5.42
N GLY A 397 15.56 3.45 6.29
CA GLY A 397 16.32 2.63 7.25
C GLY A 397 17.36 1.70 6.61
N ARG A 398 17.04 1.05 5.48
CA ARG A 398 18.00 0.16 4.80
C ARG A 398 19.20 0.89 4.19
N TYR A 399 19.12 2.21 4.01
CA TYR A 399 20.26 2.98 3.48
C TYR A 399 21.42 3.05 4.46
N ASP A 400 21.21 2.79 5.74
CA ASP A 400 22.27 2.67 6.72
C ASP A 400 23.24 1.51 6.41
N GLY A 401 22.78 0.51 5.65
CA GLY A 401 23.60 -0.60 5.19
C GLY A 401 24.29 -0.39 3.84
N LEU A 402 23.96 0.65 3.08
CA LEU A 402 24.51 0.86 1.74
C LEU A 402 25.93 1.42 1.77
N ILE A 403 26.87 0.60 2.23
CA ILE A 403 28.29 0.95 2.35
C ILE A 403 29.05 0.45 1.13
N ASN A 404 29.87 1.30 0.53
CA ASN A 404 30.66 0.94 -0.64
C ASN A 404 31.67 -0.18 -0.34
N ASN A 405 31.59 -1.29 -1.06
CA ASN A 405 32.52 -2.42 -1.03
C ASN A 405 32.83 -2.87 -2.46
N ASP A 406 33.27 -1.92 -3.29
CA ASP A 406 33.46 -2.09 -4.73
C ASP A 406 34.44 -3.24 -5.05
N LYS A 407 33.97 -4.17 -5.88
CA LYS A 407 34.73 -5.34 -6.37
C LYS A 407 34.92 -5.33 -7.89
N LYS A 408 34.84 -4.16 -8.50
CA LYS A 408 34.91 -4.00 -9.95
C LYS A 408 33.84 -4.84 -10.68
N GLN A 409 32.58 -4.64 -10.36
CA GLN A 409 31.45 -5.31 -10.99
C GLN A 409 30.56 -4.31 -11.72
N ILE A 410 30.17 -4.63 -12.94
CA ILE A 410 29.11 -3.95 -13.70
C ILE A 410 27.82 -4.72 -13.48
N LEU A 411 26.82 -4.06 -12.91
CA LEU A 411 25.51 -4.64 -12.61
C LEU A 411 24.49 -4.25 -13.69
N LEU A 412 23.94 -5.23 -14.38
CA LEU A 412 22.83 -5.04 -15.31
C LEU A 412 21.55 -5.50 -14.63
N SER A 413 20.63 -4.58 -14.34
CA SER A 413 19.40 -4.86 -13.59
C SER A 413 18.18 -4.15 -14.21
N PRO A 414 17.72 -4.60 -15.39
CA PRO A 414 16.59 -4.01 -16.06
C PRO A 414 15.25 -4.42 -15.44
N THR A 415 14.24 -3.56 -15.59
CA THR A 415 12.87 -3.85 -15.18
C THR A 415 12.19 -4.79 -16.18
N TRP A 416 11.34 -5.65 -15.68
CA TRP A 416 10.47 -6.50 -16.49
C TRP A 416 9.49 -5.67 -17.33
N ARG A 417 8.81 -6.29 -18.28
CA ARG A 417 7.73 -5.66 -19.06
C ARG A 417 6.41 -6.41 -18.84
N MET A 418 5.30 -5.68 -18.83
CA MET A 418 3.97 -6.22 -18.52
C MET A 418 3.60 -7.45 -19.37
N TYR A 419 3.92 -7.42 -20.66
CA TYR A 419 3.63 -8.52 -21.59
C TYR A 419 4.47 -9.79 -21.34
N ASN A 420 5.54 -9.69 -20.54
CA ASN A 420 6.37 -10.84 -20.15
C ASN A 420 5.93 -11.46 -18.81
N ALA A 421 5.00 -10.83 -18.11
CA ALA A 421 4.56 -11.29 -16.80
C ALA A 421 3.58 -12.45 -16.91
N MET A 422 3.97 -13.62 -16.43
CA MET A 422 3.09 -14.79 -16.34
C MET A 422 2.34 -14.83 -15.01
N PRO A 423 1.27 -15.65 -14.88
CA PRO A 423 0.54 -15.83 -13.62
C PRO A 423 1.44 -16.27 -12.46
N VAL A 424 1.05 -15.88 -11.26
CA VAL A 424 1.72 -16.28 -10.01
C VAL A 424 1.53 -17.77 -9.76
N THR A 425 2.60 -18.48 -9.44
CA THR A 425 2.56 -19.93 -9.17
C THR A 425 2.60 -20.27 -7.69
N THR A 426 3.03 -19.33 -6.82
CA THR A 426 3.14 -19.54 -5.39
C THR A 426 2.33 -18.52 -4.60
N SER A 427 1.88 -18.89 -3.39
CA SER A 427 1.21 -17.98 -2.46
C SER A 427 2.10 -16.83 -1.97
N GLU A 428 3.39 -16.92 -2.20
CA GLU A 428 4.42 -15.95 -1.79
C GLU A 428 4.62 -14.83 -2.82
N GLY A 429 3.98 -14.95 -4.00
CA GLY A 429 3.73 -13.83 -4.91
C GLY A 429 4.86 -13.43 -5.85
N GLU A 430 6.06 -13.98 -5.73
CA GLU A 430 7.18 -13.62 -6.61
C GLU A 430 7.46 -14.63 -7.72
N GLN A 431 7.24 -15.91 -7.47
CA GLN A 431 7.45 -16.91 -8.52
C GLN A 431 6.30 -16.89 -9.52
N ARG A 432 6.69 -16.83 -10.79
CA ARG A 432 5.77 -16.81 -11.93
C ARG A 432 5.90 -18.09 -12.75
N ALA A 433 4.85 -18.44 -13.46
CA ALA A 433 4.90 -19.51 -14.44
C ALA A 433 5.97 -19.22 -15.50
N TYR A 434 6.52 -20.25 -16.09
CA TYR A 434 7.44 -20.12 -17.21
C TYR A 434 6.71 -19.64 -18.46
N ASN A 435 7.31 -18.72 -19.21
CA ASN A 435 6.79 -18.22 -20.48
C ASN A 435 7.57 -18.90 -21.64
N PRO A 436 6.98 -19.83 -22.39
CA PRO A 436 7.67 -20.51 -23.47
C PRO A 436 8.03 -19.59 -24.64
N GLU A 437 7.28 -18.46 -24.81
CA GLU A 437 7.50 -17.50 -25.87
C GLU A 437 8.55 -16.43 -25.52
N PHE A 438 9.12 -16.47 -24.31
CA PHE A 438 10.03 -15.43 -23.83
C PHE A 438 11.23 -15.21 -24.75
N LYS A 439 11.84 -16.28 -25.28
CA LYS A 439 12.99 -16.20 -26.20
C LYS A 439 12.68 -15.50 -27.53
N HIS A 440 11.42 -15.42 -27.90
CA HIS A 440 10.98 -14.74 -29.12
C HIS A 440 10.73 -13.24 -28.90
N THR A 441 10.73 -12.77 -27.65
CA THR A 441 10.46 -11.36 -27.32
C THR A 441 11.65 -10.46 -27.66
N THR A 442 11.34 -9.22 -28.04
CA THR A 442 12.35 -8.18 -28.26
C THR A 442 13.16 -7.91 -26.98
N TYR A 443 12.53 -7.99 -25.81
CA TYR A 443 13.20 -7.87 -24.52
C TYR A 443 14.33 -8.89 -24.37
N TYR A 444 14.04 -10.17 -24.60
CA TYR A 444 15.05 -11.22 -24.50
C TYR A 444 16.21 -10.97 -25.47
N LYS A 445 15.91 -10.68 -26.75
CA LYS A 445 16.93 -10.47 -27.79
C LYS A 445 17.90 -9.36 -27.39
N ILE A 446 17.38 -8.19 -27.01
CA ILE A 446 18.21 -7.03 -26.63
C ILE A 446 19.17 -7.38 -25.49
N TYR A 447 18.67 -7.96 -24.41
CA TYR A 447 19.50 -8.23 -23.24
C TYR A 447 20.41 -9.44 -23.43
N ASN A 448 19.97 -10.46 -24.19
CA ASN A 448 20.85 -11.59 -24.53
C ASN A 448 21.99 -11.15 -25.46
N ASP A 449 21.74 -10.27 -26.41
CA ASP A 449 22.78 -9.71 -27.28
C ASP A 449 23.74 -8.82 -26.48
N LEU A 450 23.24 -8.02 -25.54
CA LEU A 450 24.07 -7.17 -24.67
C LEU A 450 25.06 -8.00 -23.83
N ILE A 451 24.60 -9.07 -23.17
CA ILE A 451 25.46 -9.92 -22.33
C ILE A 451 26.44 -10.81 -23.15
N ASN A 452 26.30 -10.81 -24.46
CA ASN A 452 27.20 -11.49 -25.41
C ASN A 452 28.04 -10.51 -26.25
N ASN A 453 27.93 -9.21 -26.01
CA ASN A 453 28.60 -8.21 -26.79
C ASN A 453 30.12 -8.30 -26.60
N LYS A 454 30.85 -8.59 -27.67
CA LYS A 454 32.29 -8.83 -27.64
C LYS A 454 33.12 -7.63 -27.21
N LYS A 455 32.71 -6.40 -27.62
CA LYS A 455 33.38 -5.17 -27.24
C LYS A 455 33.27 -4.94 -25.71
N LEU A 456 32.07 -5.08 -25.17
CA LEU A 456 31.80 -4.96 -23.74
C LEU A 456 32.64 -5.96 -22.93
N ILE A 457 32.59 -7.25 -23.31
CA ILE A 457 33.28 -8.34 -22.62
C ILE A 457 34.79 -8.18 -22.68
N ASN A 458 35.34 -7.84 -23.86
CA ASN A 458 36.78 -7.64 -24.01
C ASN A 458 37.30 -6.45 -23.20
N THR A 459 36.51 -5.36 -23.14
CA THR A 459 36.86 -4.22 -22.28
C THR A 459 36.80 -4.60 -20.80
N ALA A 460 35.77 -5.32 -20.38
CA ALA A 460 35.63 -5.79 -18.99
C ALA A 460 36.84 -6.70 -18.60
N LYS A 461 37.23 -7.64 -19.46
CA LYS A 461 38.40 -8.49 -19.24
C LYS A 461 39.69 -7.68 -19.11
N ARG A 462 39.90 -6.70 -19.99
CA ARG A 462 41.09 -5.86 -20.01
C ARG A 462 41.21 -4.95 -18.80
N THR A 463 40.08 -4.42 -18.32
CA THR A 463 40.02 -3.47 -17.18
C THR A 463 39.80 -4.16 -15.83
N GLY A 464 39.54 -5.48 -15.85
CA GLY A 464 39.36 -6.32 -14.66
C GLY A 464 37.96 -6.24 -14.02
N TYR A 465 36.97 -5.71 -14.75
CA TYR A 465 35.57 -5.69 -14.28
C TYR A 465 34.87 -7.01 -14.57
N LYS A 466 34.03 -7.45 -13.65
CA LYS A 466 33.07 -8.54 -13.85
C LYS A 466 31.74 -7.98 -14.35
N ILE A 467 30.97 -8.78 -15.07
CA ILE A 467 29.63 -8.39 -15.51
C ILE A 467 28.63 -9.34 -14.87
N LYS A 468 27.63 -8.79 -14.19
CA LYS A 468 26.53 -9.53 -13.57
C LYS A 468 25.20 -9.02 -14.11
N TYR A 469 24.41 -9.93 -14.67
CA TYR A 469 23.05 -9.65 -15.11
C TYR A 469 22.04 -10.25 -14.14
N VAL A 470 21.20 -9.41 -13.55
CA VAL A 470 20.22 -9.80 -12.52
C VAL A 470 18.82 -9.70 -13.09
N LEU A 471 18.13 -10.81 -13.19
CA LEU A 471 16.75 -10.84 -13.62
C LEU A 471 15.82 -10.36 -12.49
N HIS A 472 14.89 -9.49 -12.85
CA HIS A 472 13.82 -9.08 -11.94
C HIS A 472 13.03 -10.29 -11.41
N PRO A 473 12.54 -10.31 -10.16
CA PRO A 473 11.82 -11.46 -9.57
C PRO A 473 10.69 -12.01 -10.46
N ILE A 474 9.98 -11.15 -11.16
CA ILE A 474 8.88 -11.53 -12.08
C ILE A 474 9.36 -12.37 -13.27
N LEU A 475 10.63 -12.24 -13.66
CA LEU A 475 11.25 -13.00 -14.75
C LEU A 475 12.16 -14.13 -14.25
N SER A 476 12.16 -14.43 -12.97
CA SER A 476 13.07 -15.41 -12.36
C SER A 476 12.98 -16.82 -12.98
N SER A 477 11.79 -17.22 -13.44
CA SER A 477 11.57 -18.51 -14.13
C SER A 477 12.28 -18.61 -15.51
N GLN A 478 12.72 -17.48 -16.06
CA GLN A 478 13.36 -17.39 -17.37
C GLN A 478 14.90 -17.32 -17.30
N VAL A 479 15.49 -17.45 -16.11
CA VAL A 479 16.95 -17.29 -15.93
C VAL A 479 17.75 -18.24 -16.83
N ASN A 480 17.29 -19.46 -17.03
CA ASN A 480 17.94 -20.48 -17.86
C ASN A 480 17.72 -20.28 -19.37
N ASP A 481 16.92 -19.31 -19.77
CA ASP A 481 16.73 -18.98 -21.18
C ASP A 481 17.90 -18.19 -21.76
N PHE A 482 18.56 -17.40 -20.91
CA PHE A 482 19.72 -16.61 -21.30
C PHE A 482 20.95 -17.52 -21.51
N ILE A 483 21.66 -17.25 -22.60
CA ILE A 483 22.89 -17.98 -22.98
C ILE A 483 24.03 -16.97 -22.94
N PRO A 484 24.63 -16.71 -21.74
CA PRO A 484 25.66 -15.71 -21.58
C PRO A 484 27.02 -16.19 -22.10
N ASP A 485 27.89 -15.24 -22.49
CA ASP A 485 29.33 -15.50 -22.56
C ASP A 485 29.82 -15.99 -21.19
N PRO A 486 30.75 -16.96 -21.12
CA PRO A 486 31.28 -17.51 -19.86
C PRO A 486 31.81 -16.46 -18.87
N TYR A 487 32.09 -15.27 -19.34
CA TYR A 487 32.57 -14.16 -18.51
C TYR A 487 31.45 -13.38 -17.81
N VAL A 488 30.20 -13.59 -18.20
CA VAL A 488 29.03 -12.88 -17.66
C VAL A 488 28.23 -13.81 -16.75
N GLU A 489 28.02 -13.39 -15.53
CA GLU A 489 27.18 -14.11 -14.57
C GLU A 489 25.71 -13.66 -14.73
N VAL A 490 24.82 -14.61 -15.01
CA VAL A 490 23.36 -14.37 -15.06
C VAL A 490 22.71 -15.00 -13.85
N VAL A 491 22.01 -14.21 -13.05
CA VAL A 491 21.42 -14.64 -11.79
C VAL A 491 19.94 -14.28 -11.67
N SER A 492 19.19 -15.12 -10.97
CA SER A 492 17.84 -14.80 -10.51
C SER A 492 17.92 -13.98 -9.23
N SER A 493 17.07 -12.97 -9.11
CA SER A 493 16.93 -12.18 -7.87
C SER A 493 16.02 -12.83 -6.81
N VAL A 494 15.51 -14.05 -7.08
CA VAL A 494 14.73 -14.86 -6.14
C VAL A 494 15.66 -15.81 -5.38
N GLY A 495 15.28 -16.14 -4.15
CA GLY A 495 16.08 -17.02 -3.28
C GLY A 495 17.13 -16.26 -2.49
N ASP A 496 18.36 -16.77 -2.47
CA ASP A 496 19.45 -16.24 -1.62
C ASP A 496 20.12 -14.98 -2.19
N PHE A 497 19.67 -14.46 -3.33
CA PHE A 497 20.22 -13.22 -3.89
C PHE A 497 19.99 -12.04 -2.96
N ASN A 498 21.05 -11.27 -2.71
CA ASN A 498 21.02 -10.07 -1.89
C ASN A 498 21.31 -8.82 -2.73
N TYR A 499 20.31 -7.95 -2.90
CA TYR A 499 20.45 -6.69 -3.64
C TYR A 499 21.47 -5.74 -2.99
N GLU A 500 21.48 -5.64 -1.66
CA GLU A 500 22.42 -4.78 -0.92
C GLU A 500 23.86 -5.16 -1.26
N THR A 501 24.21 -6.45 -1.12
CA THR A 501 25.55 -6.94 -1.48
C THR A 501 25.87 -6.68 -2.95
N ALA A 502 24.92 -6.91 -3.85
CA ALA A 502 25.12 -6.64 -5.26
C ALA A 502 25.41 -5.16 -5.54
N PHE A 503 24.72 -4.24 -4.85
CA PHE A 503 24.94 -2.80 -4.98
C PHE A 503 26.28 -2.37 -4.37
N GLN A 504 26.60 -2.87 -3.17
CA GLN A 504 27.89 -2.59 -2.51
C GLN A 504 29.08 -3.01 -3.37
N GLU A 505 29.01 -4.19 -3.98
CA GLU A 505 30.10 -4.77 -4.78
C GLU A 505 30.21 -4.23 -6.21
N SER A 506 29.18 -3.55 -6.70
CA SER A 506 29.16 -3.02 -8.06
C SER A 506 29.74 -1.63 -8.15
N SER A 507 30.56 -1.38 -9.18
CA SER A 507 31.15 -0.08 -9.50
C SER A 507 30.18 0.80 -10.30
N LEU A 508 29.33 0.18 -11.13
CA LEU A 508 28.37 0.84 -12.01
C LEU A 508 27.12 -0.04 -12.14
N MET A 509 25.96 0.59 -12.26
CA MET A 509 24.71 -0.09 -12.55
C MET A 509 24.07 0.41 -13.84
N VAL A 510 23.63 -0.53 -14.69
CA VAL A 510 22.71 -0.27 -15.80
C VAL A 510 21.32 -0.69 -15.37
N THR A 511 20.38 0.23 -15.47
CA THR A 511 18.97 -0.04 -15.19
C THR A 511 18.08 0.76 -16.15
N ASP A 512 16.77 0.73 -15.96
CA ASP A 512 15.84 1.51 -16.76
C ASP A 512 14.83 2.26 -15.87
N TYR A 513 13.69 1.64 -15.54
CA TYR A 513 12.61 2.25 -14.75
C TYR A 513 12.56 1.71 -13.30
N SER A 514 13.57 1.01 -12.87
CA SER A 514 13.56 0.31 -11.57
C SER A 514 13.78 1.24 -10.39
N GLY A 515 13.04 1.01 -9.30
CA GLY A 515 13.23 1.70 -8.02
C GLY A 515 14.60 1.45 -7.37
N VAL A 516 15.33 0.40 -7.77
CA VAL A 516 16.69 0.11 -7.26
C VAL A 516 17.73 1.19 -7.63
N GLN A 517 17.43 2.02 -8.63
CA GLN A 517 18.27 3.17 -8.97
C GLN A 517 18.52 4.09 -7.77
N PHE A 518 17.51 4.28 -6.93
CA PHE A 518 17.63 5.15 -5.77
C PHE A 518 18.59 4.58 -4.73
N ASP A 519 18.53 3.29 -4.46
CA ASP A 519 19.47 2.63 -3.53
C ASP A 519 20.91 2.73 -4.04
N PHE A 520 21.11 2.53 -5.34
CA PHE A 520 22.45 2.60 -5.94
C PHE A 520 23.00 4.03 -6.01
N ALA A 521 22.17 5.01 -6.39
CA ALA A 521 22.54 6.41 -6.45
C ALA A 521 22.93 6.98 -5.07
N TYR A 522 22.28 6.51 -3.99
CA TYR A 522 22.62 6.91 -2.62
C TYR A 522 24.11 6.70 -2.29
N MET A 523 24.74 5.68 -2.86
CA MET A 523 26.18 5.43 -2.71
C MET A 523 27.07 6.31 -3.60
N LYS A 524 26.52 7.27 -4.35
CA LYS A 524 27.22 8.12 -5.32
C LYS A 524 28.04 7.32 -6.35
N LYS A 525 27.49 6.18 -6.80
CA LYS A 525 28.05 5.34 -7.86
C LYS A 525 27.37 5.62 -9.19
N PRO A 526 28.10 5.53 -10.34
CA PRO A 526 27.52 5.85 -11.64
C PRO A 526 26.40 4.91 -12.03
N LEU A 527 25.35 5.51 -12.58
CA LEU A 527 24.20 4.86 -13.17
C LEU A 527 24.16 5.14 -14.68
N VAL A 528 23.67 4.17 -15.45
CA VAL A 528 23.30 4.37 -16.85
C VAL A 528 21.90 3.85 -17.03
N TYR A 529 21.04 4.69 -17.61
CA TYR A 529 19.67 4.30 -17.95
C TYR A 529 19.66 3.75 -19.38
N PHE A 530 19.17 2.53 -19.53
CA PHE A 530 18.98 1.94 -20.84
C PHE A 530 17.49 1.86 -21.16
N HIS A 531 17.02 2.77 -22.00
CA HIS A 531 15.64 2.86 -22.49
C HIS A 531 15.59 2.47 -23.98
N PRO A 532 15.67 1.17 -24.31
CA PRO A 532 15.73 0.73 -25.70
C PRO A 532 14.54 1.26 -26.50
N SER A 533 14.83 1.89 -27.64
CA SER A 533 13.81 2.46 -28.53
C SER A 533 12.78 1.43 -29.02
N GLN A 534 13.17 0.15 -29.05
CA GLN A 534 12.35 -1.00 -29.47
C GLN A 534 11.40 -1.51 -28.37
N LEU A 535 11.53 -1.03 -27.12
CA LEU A 535 10.69 -1.46 -26.00
C LEU A 535 9.78 -0.32 -25.55
N PRO A 536 8.52 -0.62 -25.21
CA PRO A 536 7.65 0.40 -24.62
C PRO A 536 8.18 0.85 -23.25
N ALA A 537 7.94 2.10 -22.89
CA ALA A 537 8.18 2.60 -21.56
C ALA A 537 7.42 1.73 -20.53
N HIS A 538 8.03 1.52 -19.37
CA HIS A 538 7.41 0.68 -18.34
C HIS A 538 6.38 1.42 -17.51
N TYR A 539 6.58 2.72 -17.31
CA TYR A 539 5.67 3.64 -16.60
C TYR A 539 5.38 4.86 -17.45
N ASP A 540 4.20 5.42 -17.27
CA ASP A 540 3.90 6.76 -17.76
C ASP A 540 4.75 7.79 -17.02
N ASP A 541 4.94 8.99 -17.60
CA ASP A 541 5.66 10.08 -16.96
C ASP A 541 5.02 10.40 -15.61
N GLY A 542 5.78 10.13 -14.54
CA GLY A 542 5.38 10.34 -13.16
C GLY A 542 6.04 11.56 -12.55
N GLY A 543 6.32 11.50 -11.26
CA GLY A 543 7.05 12.56 -10.52
C GLY A 543 8.56 12.53 -10.69
N PHE A 544 9.12 11.62 -11.50
CA PHE A 544 10.57 11.50 -11.73
C PHE A 544 10.90 11.63 -13.22
N PHE A 545 11.61 12.68 -13.56
CA PHE A 545 12.01 13.01 -14.92
C PHE A 545 13.49 12.68 -15.12
N TYR A 546 13.79 11.64 -15.91
CA TYR A 546 15.15 11.13 -16.09
C TYR A 546 16.13 12.17 -16.63
N ASP A 547 15.69 13.04 -17.55
CA ASP A 547 16.52 14.08 -18.17
C ASP A 547 17.06 15.09 -17.15
N THR A 548 16.22 15.49 -16.19
CA THR A 548 16.53 16.56 -15.24
C THR A 548 16.85 16.06 -13.84
N MET A 549 16.27 14.92 -13.42
CA MET A 549 16.45 14.36 -12.08
C MET A 549 17.29 13.07 -12.07
N GLY A 550 17.47 12.42 -13.23
CA GLY A 550 18.19 11.15 -13.34
C GLY A 550 19.66 11.25 -12.93
N PHE A 551 20.18 10.19 -12.34
CA PHE A 551 21.52 10.11 -11.75
C PHE A 551 22.58 9.57 -12.72
N GLY A 552 22.27 9.51 -14.02
CA GLY A 552 23.16 9.00 -15.05
C GLY A 552 22.69 9.32 -16.46
N GLU A 553 23.46 8.89 -17.44
CA GLU A 553 23.15 9.04 -18.85
C GLU A 553 21.99 8.13 -19.27
N ILE A 554 21.24 8.57 -20.30
CA ILE A 554 20.19 7.80 -20.94
C ILE A 554 20.69 7.30 -22.31
N CYS A 555 20.69 6.00 -22.52
CA CYS A 555 20.98 5.36 -23.80
C CYS A 555 19.72 4.72 -24.35
N THR A 556 19.47 4.90 -25.64
CA THR A 556 18.32 4.29 -26.35
C THR A 556 18.74 3.18 -27.32
N GLU A 557 20.02 3.14 -27.68
CA GLU A 557 20.59 2.14 -28.57
C GLU A 557 21.66 1.32 -27.86
N SER A 558 21.73 0.01 -28.18
CA SER A 558 22.65 -0.93 -27.52
C SER A 558 24.12 -0.58 -27.75
N ASP A 559 24.48 -0.11 -28.95
CA ASP A 559 25.87 0.28 -29.26
C ASP A 559 26.30 1.50 -28.46
N GLN A 560 25.42 2.51 -28.33
CA GLN A 560 25.63 3.66 -27.47
C GLN A 560 25.87 3.25 -26.00
N LEU A 561 25.07 2.34 -25.50
CA LEU A 561 25.24 1.80 -24.14
C LEU A 561 26.60 1.11 -23.99
N VAL A 562 26.95 0.22 -24.93
CA VAL A 562 28.24 -0.51 -24.90
C VAL A 562 29.42 0.45 -24.90
N ASP A 563 29.38 1.48 -25.76
CA ASP A 563 30.44 2.47 -25.84
C ASP A 563 30.61 3.23 -24.52
N LEU A 564 29.51 3.67 -23.94
CA LEU A 564 29.51 4.37 -22.65
C LEU A 564 30.00 3.49 -21.49
N LEU A 565 29.61 2.21 -21.45
CA LEU A 565 30.08 1.28 -20.44
C LEU A 565 31.59 1.02 -20.57
N CYS A 566 32.10 0.91 -21.80
CA CYS A 566 33.55 0.81 -22.05
C CYS A 566 34.29 2.05 -21.55
N GLU A 567 33.78 3.25 -21.85
CA GLU A 567 34.33 4.52 -21.34
C GLU A 567 34.39 4.54 -19.80
N TYR A 568 33.29 4.17 -19.14
CA TYR A 568 33.26 4.12 -17.67
C TYR A 568 34.26 3.14 -17.09
N MET A 569 34.36 1.93 -17.63
CA MET A 569 35.34 0.92 -17.15
C MET A 569 36.79 1.40 -17.35
N GLU A 570 37.08 2.08 -18.43
CA GLU A 570 38.43 2.63 -18.72
C GLU A 570 38.77 3.80 -17.79
N ASN A 571 37.78 4.57 -17.36
CA ASN A 571 37.92 5.71 -16.44
C ASN A 571 37.68 5.35 -14.96
N GLY A 572 37.64 4.06 -14.60
CA GLY A 572 37.50 3.59 -13.23
C GLY A 572 36.11 3.78 -12.63
N CYS A 573 35.06 3.82 -13.44
CA CYS A 573 33.64 3.91 -13.06
C CYS A 573 33.36 5.04 -12.04
N LYS A 574 33.84 6.24 -12.29
CA LYS A 574 33.57 7.41 -11.46
C LYS A 574 32.29 8.11 -11.91
N MET A 575 31.43 8.43 -10.95
CA MET A 575 30.22 9.22 -11.23
C MET A 575 30.62 10.62 -11.71
N LYS A 576 30.01 11.10 -12.79
CA LYS A 576 30.29 12.42 -13.34
C LYS A 576 29.78 13.52 -12.38
N PRO A 577 30.47 14.66 -12.20
CA PRO A 577 30.11 15.71 -11.24
C PRO A 577 28.64 16.14 -11.30
N LYS A 578 28.11 16.34 -12.49
CA LYS A 578 26.71 16.67 -12.73
C LYS A 578 25.72 15.72 -12.03
N TYR A 579 26.04 14.43 -11.97
CA TYR A 579 25.16 13.44 -11.33
C TYR A 579 25.39 13.34 -9.83
N VAL A 580 26.60 13.63 -9.36
CA VAL A 580 26.88 13.80 -7.91
C VAL A 580 26.04 14.95 -7.35
N GLU A 581 26.01 16.10 -8.02
CA GLU A 581 25.18 17.24 -7.64
C GLU A 581 23.69 16.88 -7.57
N ARG A 582 23.20 16.08 -8.54
CA ARG A 582 21.80 15.62 -8.54
C ARG A 582 21.50 14.67 -7.37
N VAL A 583 22.43 13.80 -7.01
CA VAL A 583 22.30 12.91 -5.85
C VAL A 583 22.24 13.74 -4.56
N GLU A 584 23.12 14.72 -4.41
CA GLU A 584 23.16 15.61 -3.25
C GLU A 584 21.93 16.51 -3.11
N ASP A 585 21.37 16.95 -4.24
CA ASP A 585 20.09 17.67 -4.25
C ASP A 585 18.88 16.76 -3.93
N PHE A 586 18.99 15.47 -4.29
CA PHE A 586 17.85 14.53 -4.16
C PHE A 586 17.67 14.03 -2.74
N TYR A 587 18.75 13.60 -2.06
CA TYR A 587 18.68 13.02 -0.71
C TYR A 587 18.88 14.09 0.35
N GLN A 588 17.98 14.05 1.37
CA GLN A 588 18.09 14.93 2.52
C GLN A 588 19.29 14.59 3.43
N PHE A 589 19.67 13.32 3.50
CA PHE A 589 20.75 12.80 4.36
C PHE A 589 21.56 11.75 3.61
N ASP A 590 22.88 11.73 3.85
CA ASP A 590 23.83 10.75 3.32
C ASP A 590 24.79 10.21 4.41
N ASP A 591 24.40 10.32 5.68
CA ASP A 591 25.20 10.07 6.87
C ASP A 591 25.00 8.70 7.51
N HIS A 592 24.20 7.81 6.92
CA HIS A 592 23.89 6.47 7.40
C HIS A 592 23.31 6.41 8.84
N ASN A 593 22.63 7.48 9.29
CA ASN A 593 21.95 7.56 10.59
C ASN A 593 20.42 7.59 10.47
N ASN A 594 19.89 6.97 9.42
CA ASN A 594 18.47 7.00 9.09
C ASN A 594 17.63 6.26 10.14
N CYS A 595 18.07 5.08 10.60
CA CYS A 595 17.38 4.31 11.63
C CYS A 595 17.27 5.07 12.95
N GLU A 596 18.27 5.86 13.31
CA GLU A 596 18.23 6.69 14.51
C GLU A 596 17.16 7.78 14.41
N ARG A 597 17.07 8.48 13.29
CA ARG A 597 16.05 9.50 13.04
C ARG A 597 14.65 8.90 13.04
N ILE A 598 14.47 7.77 12.35
CA ILE A 598 13.18 7.03 12.34
C ILE A 598 12.78 6.63 13.75
N TYR A 599 13.70 6.03 14.52
CA TYR A 599 13.45 5.64 15.91
C TYR A 599 13.01 6.83 16.76
N ASN A 600 13.71 7.96 16.67
CA ASN A 600 13.41 9.16 17.44
C ASN A 600 12.02 9.74 17.12
N GLU A 601 11.62 9.75 15.85
CA GLU A 601 10.27 10.20 15.45
C GLU A 601 9.18 9.26 15.99
N ILE A 602 9.39 7.95 15.96
CA ILE A 602 8.44 6.98 16.52
C ILE A 602 8.32 7.15 18.04
N ILE A 603 9.44 7.37 18.74
CA ILE A 603 9.42 7.61 20.20
C ILE A 603 8.68 8.91 20.54
N LYS A 604 8.91 9.97 19.82
CA LYS A 604 8.15 11.24 19.97
C LYS A 604 6.64 11.00 19.86
N TYR A 605 6.23 10.33 18.80
CA TYR A 605 4.82 9.99 18.58
C TYR A 605 4.24 9.19 19.75
N GLN A 606 4.96 8.15 20.18
CA GLN A 606 4.51 7.29 21.29
C GLN A 606 4.40 8.06 22.61
N GLN A 607 5.28 9.03 22.85
CA GLN A 607 5.20 9.89 24.04
C GLN A 607 3.98 10.83 24.00
N GLN A 608 3.65 11.39 22.84
CA GLN A 608 2.46 12.20 22.66
C GLN A 608 1.18 11.42 22.94
N VAL A 609 1.02 10.27 22.26
CA VAL A 609 -0.15 9.39 22.45
C VAL A 609 -0.30 8.92 23.90
N ASN A 610 0.80 8.70 24.63
CA ASN A 610 0.74 8.31 26.05
C ASN A 610 0.32 9.48 26.97
N LYS A 611 0.73 10.71 26.67
CA LYS A 611 0.25 11.90 27.41
C LYS A 611 -1.25 12.08 27.27
N ASP A 612 -1.78 11.82 26.07
CA ASP A 612 -3.21 11.96 25.78
C ASP A 612 -4.06 10.82 26.36
N LYS A 613 -3.47 9.65 26.61
CA LYS A 613 -4.12 8.56 27.34
C LYS A 613 -4.20 8.82 28.86
N LEU A 614 -3.39 9.72 29.39
CA LEU A 614 -3.36 10.08 30.82
C LEU A 614 -4.25 11.30 31.16
N LYS A 615 -4.65 12.08 30.16
CA LYS A 615 -5.69 13.10 30.24
C LYS A 615 -7.07 12.47 30.03
#